data_a58f3464128dd6bf8969f9992b4ae654
#
_entry.id   a58f3464128dd6bf8969f9992b4ae654
#
_cell.length_a   1.000
_cell.length_b   1.000
_cell.length_c   1.000
_cell.angle_alpha   90.00
_cell.angle_beta   90.00
_cell.angle_gamma   90.00
#
_symmetry.space_group_name_H-M   'P 1'
#
loop_
_entity.id
_entity.type
_entity.pdbx_description
1 polymer ?
#
loop_
_entity_poly.entity_id
_entity_poly.type
_entity_poly.pdbx_seq_one_letter_code
_entity_poly.pdbx_strand_id
1 'polypeptide(L)'
;HVATNVRTRDDDGDFIANVLMPLKTDGVRPHGDWDALGMRASGSQSVSFEDCLVPHDAVRKIGPWGQWSIPVLVNRTLANVPLVAAFLGIAEAAFEIALTAQKKAEGASSRPGVPHALAEMEILLATSQSIMARIGQKLDQFMEESGGGADATYEQGHELMKDYQSAKWVVNRNAIDIVSQAMDLFGGGGFMARNPLTRLYRDVRAGPFMQPYSPIDARDYMGRVLLGAYPEA
;
A
#
# COMPACT_ATOMS: atom_id res chain seq x y z
N HIS A 1 20.40 -6.17 -5.20
CA HIS A 1 20.23 -5.01 -6.09
C HIS A 1 19.41 -3.94 -5.40
N VAL A 2 19.62 -2.70 -5.79
CA VAL A 2 18.77 -1.55 -5.47
C VAL A 2 18.22 -0.98 -6.78
N ALA A 3 16.92 -0.72 -6.81
CA ALA A 3 16.27 0.00 -7.87
C ALA A 3 15.82 1.36 -7.31
N THR A 4 16.17 2.44 -7.97
CA THR A 4 15.79 3.79 -7.56
C THR A 4 15.43 4.65 -8.75
N ASN A 5 14.56 5.64 -8.52
CA ASN A 5 14.27 6.65 -9.50
C ASN A 5 15.16 7.88 -9.24
N VAL A 6 15.79 8.36 -10.28
CA VAL A 6 16.67 9.53 -10.24
C VAL A 6 16.18 10.59 -11.22
N ARG A 7 16.40 11.86 -10.89
CA ARG A 7 16.28 12.95 -11.84
C ARG A 7 17.56 13.02 -12.65
N THR A 8 17.44 13.07 -13.95
CA THR A 8 18.56 13.28 -14.87
C THR A 8 18.14 14.19 -16.03
N ARG A 9 19.06 14.51 -16.92
CA ARG A 9 18.83 15.42 -18.03
C ARG A 9 19.44 14.87 -19.31
N ASP A 10 18.74 15.07 -20.41
CA ASP A 10 19.24 14.92 -21.78
C ASP A 10 18.94 16.18 -22.61
N ASP A 11 19.09 16.10 -23.94
CA ASP A 11 18.85 17.23 -24.84
C ASP A 11 17.38 17.68 -24.85
N ASP A 12 16.44 16.80 -24.50
CA ASP A 12 15.00 17.08 -24.38
C ASP A 12 14.59 17.69 -23.04
N GLY A 13 15.50 17.72 -22.06
CA GLY A 13 15.26 18.31 -20.74
C GLY A 13 15.40 17.33 -19.58
N ASP A 14 14.80 17.70 -18.43
CA ASP A 14 14.83 16.88 -17.23
C ASP A 14 13.84 15.72 -17.31
N PHE A 15 14.28 14.53 -16.91
CA PHE A 15 13.43 13.34 -16.90
C PHE A 15 13.68 12.43 -15.68
N ILE A 16 12.74 11.53 -15.43
CA ILE A 16 12.87 10.47 -14.43
C ILE A 16 13.50 9.26 -15.12
N ALA A 17 14.60 8.77 -14.58
CA ALA A 17 15.17 7.48 -14.94
C ALA A 17 15.03 6.49 -13.78
N ASN A 18 14.69 5.25 -14.09
CA ASN A 18 14.87 4.14 -13.18
C ASN A 18 16.26 3.56 -13.36
N VAL A 19 16.97 3.41 -12.27
CA VAL A 19 18.33 2.88 -12.22
C VAL A 19 18.33 1.61 -11.39
N LEU A 20 18.88 0.53 -11.95
CA LEU A 20 19.04 -0.75 -11.25
C LEU A 20 20.53 -1.03 -11.08
N MET A 21 20.99 -1.17 -9.86
CA MET A 21 22.39 -1.47 -9.57
C MET A 21 22.56 -2.50 -8.44
N PRO A 22 23.68 -3.25 -8.40
CA PRO A 22 24.01 -4.10 -7.26
C PRO A 22 24.16 -3.27 -5.98
N LEU A 23 23.69 -3.78 -4.84
CA LEU A 23 23.93 -3.14 -3.52
C LEU A 23 25.42 -2.99 -3.17
N LYS A 24 26.30 -3.77 -3.82
CA LYS A 24 27.75 -3.72 -3.62
C LYS A 24 28.45 -2.73 -4.56
N THR A 25 27.71 -1.97 -5.36
CA THR A 25 28.29 -0.91 -6.20
C THR A 25 28.97 0.12 -5.32
N ASP A 26 30.19 0.53 -5.71
CA ASP A 26 30.92 1.55 -4.99
C ASP A 26 30.08 2.83 -4.88
N GLY A 27 30.06 3.43 -3.69
CA GLY A 27 29.25 4.61 -3.40
C GLY A 27 27.80 4.32 -2.94
N VAL A 28 27.32 3.07 -3.01
CA VAL A 28 26.01 2.68 -2.45
C VAL A 28 26.16 2.32 -0.97
N ARG A 29 25.49 3.04 -0.09
CA ARG A 29 25.57 2.83 1.38
C ARG A 29 24.19 2.72 2.03
N PRO A 30 23.74 1.50 2.38
CA PRO A 30 22.60 1.32 3.28
C PRO A 30 22.96 1.74 4.72
N HIS A 31 22.05 2.46 5.40
CA HIS A 31 22.36 3.06 6.72
C HIS A 31 21.99 2.20 7.93
N GLY A 32 21.19 1.18 7.79
CA GLY A 32 20.77 0.36 8.92
C GLY A 32 19.87 1.10 9.93
N ASP A 33 19.17 2.15 9.48
CA ASP A 33 18.43 3.11 10.29
C ASP A 33 16.91 2.82 10.37
N TRP A 34 16.47 1.65 9.91
CA TRP A 34 15.06 1.27 9.98
C TRP A 34 14.60 0.94 11.39
N ASP A 35 14.11 1.96 12.10
CA ASP A 35 13.51 1.85 13.43
C ASP A 35 12.05 2.30 13.42
N ALA A 36 11.18 1.50 12.80
CA ALA A 36 9.77 1.77 12.63
C ALA A 36 8.91 1.13 13.74
N LEU A 37 7.71 1.66 13.95
CA LEU A 37 6.69 1.13 14.86
C LEU A 37 6.34 -0.33 14.52
N GLY A 38 6.07 -0.61 13.24
CA GLY A 38 5.73 -1.90 12.66
C GLY A 38 6.47 -2.16 11.37
N MET A 39 6.16 -3.25 10.67
CA MET A 39 6.85 -3.67 9.45
C MET A 39 8.38 -3.73 9.61
N ARG A 40 8.84 -4.07 10.82
CA ARG A 40 10.27 -4.02 11.17
C ARG A 40 11.12 -4.99 10.33
N ALA A 41 10.53 -6.11 9.92
CA ALA A 41 11.19 -7.10 9.08
C ALA A 41 11.37 -6.67 7.60
N SER A 42 10.72 -5.55 7.18
CA SER A 42 10.88 -5.05 5.80
C SER A 42 12.27 -4.47 5.52
N GLY A 43 12.99 -4.04 6.57
CA GLY A 43 14.32 -3.46 6.45
C GLY A 43 14.37 -2.26 5.48
N SER A 44 13.33 -1.40 5.51
CA SER A 44 13.18 -0.25 4.58
C SER A 44 14.11 0.90 4.96
N GLN A 45 15.40 0.63 4.96
CA GLN A 45 16.47 1.54 5.38
C GLN A 45 16.69 2.65 4.38
N SER A 46 17.24 3.78 4.86
CA SER A 46 17.80 4.80 3.98
C SER A 46 19.03 4.29 3.23
N VAL A 47 19.18 4.73 2.00
CA VAL A 47 20.34 4.40 1.15
C VAL A 47 20.91 5.70 0.59
N SER A 48 22.21 5.94 0.79
CA SER A 48 22.94 7.01 0.12
C SER A 48 23.61 6.52 -1.15
N PHE A 49 23.69 7.40 -2.14
CA PHE A 49 24.37 7.18 -3.40
C PHE A 49 25.39 8.31 -3.58
N GLU A 50 26.68 7.99 -3.55
CA GLU A 50 27.77 8.95 -3.67
C GLU A 50 28.70 8.49 -4.80
N ASP A 51 28.77 9.27 -5.86
CA ASP A 51 29.65 9.02 -7.03
C ASP A 51 29.51 7.61 -7.63
N CYS A 52 28.29 7.05 -7.59
CA CYS A 52 28.02 5.72 -8.13
C CYS A 52 28.11 5.72 -9.66
N LEU A 53 29.02 4.93 -10.20
CA LEU A 53 29.09 4.73 -11.65
C LEU A 53 28.03 3.71 -12.07
N VAL A 54 27.10 4.15 -12.89
CA VAL A 54 25.99 3.31 -13.39
C VAL A 54 26.18 3.07 -14.89
N PRO A 55 26.25 1.81 -15.35
CA PRO A 55 26.28 1.51 -16.78
C PRO A 55 25.04 2.02 -17.50
N HIS A 56 25.20 2.48 -18.75
CA HIS A 56 24.11 3.07 -19.52
C HIS A 56 22.92 2.12 -19.73
N ASP A 57 23.17 0.84 -19.88
CA ASP A 57 22.15 -0.21 -20.01
C ASP A 57 21.35 -0.51 -18.72
N ALA A 58 21.84 -0.05 -17.58
CA ALA A 58 21.16 -0.12 -16.30
C ALA A 58 20.27 1.12 -16.03
N VAL A 59 20.19 2.08 -16.95
CA VAL A 59 19.40 3.31 -16.87
C VAL A 59 18.22 3.25 -17.82
N ARG A 60 16.99 3.30 -17.30
CA ARG A 60 15.76 3.29 -18.10
C ARG A 60 15.00 4.59 -17.95
N LYS A 61 14.87 5.37 -19.02
CA LYS A 61 14.01 6.57 -19.05
C LYS A 61 12.54 6.17 -18.85
N ILE A 62 11.85 6.85 -17.91
CA ILE A 62 10.45 6.57 -17.58
C ILE A 62 9.52 7.65 -18.13
N GLY A 63 9.87 8.93 -17.92
CA GLY A 63 9.04 10.04 -18.34
C GLY A 63 9.63 11.39 -17.92
N PRO A 64 8.99 12.51 -18.29
CA PRO A 64 9.43 13.85 -17.92
C PRO A 64 9.49 14.04 -16.40
N TRP A 65 10.42 14.86 -15.92
CA TRP A 65 10.51 15.20 -14.51
C TRP A 65 9.37 16.15 -14.11
N GLY A 66 8.77 15.90 -12.95
CA GLY A 66 7.73 16.74 -12.38
C GLY A 66 6.35 16.53 -12.97
N GLN A 67 6.21 15.62 -13.91
CA GLN A 67 4.94 15.35 -14.59
C GLN A 67 4.42 13.94 -14.30
N TRP A 68 3.11 13.81 -14.20
CA TRP A 68 2.42 12.53 -14.18
C TRP A 68 2.24 12.03 -15.61
N SER A 69 3.05 11.10 -16.05
CA SER A 69 2.83 10.39 -17.32
C SER A 69 1.96 9.16 -17.12
N ILE A 70 1.27 8.71 -18.17
CA ILE A 70 0.43 7.49 -18.11
C ILE A 70 1.23 6.28 -17.63
N PRO A 71 2.45 5.99 -18.12
CA PRO A 71 3.24 4.87 -17.60
C PRO A 71 3.54 4.98 -16.10
N VAL A 72 3.75 6.19 -15.59
CA VAL A 72 3.97 6.42 -14.15
C VAL A 72 2.71 6.16 -13.34
N LEU A 73 1.55 6.66 -13.80
CA LEU A 73 0.26 6.44 -13.15
C LEU A 73 -0.10 4.96 -13.10
N VAL A 74 -0.02 4.29 -14.24
CA VAL A 74 -0.34 2.85 -14.36
C VAL A 74 0.60 2.01 -13.50
N ASN A 75 1.90 2.22 -13.62
CA ASN A 75 2.88 1.47 -12.84
C ASN A 75 2.70 1.68 -11.32
N ARG A 76 2.48 2.93 -10.88
CA ARG A 76 2.25 3.21 -9.46
C ARG A 76 0.96 2.62 -8.94
N THR A 77 -0.09 2.55 -9.75
CA THR A 77 -1.33 1.88 -9.35
C THR A 77 -1.12 0.37 -9.24
N LEU A 78 -0.64 -0.27 -10.30
CA LEU A 78 -0.43 -1.73 -10.34
C LEU A 78 0.54 -2.22 -9.26
N ALA A 79 1.68 -1.56 -9.10
CA ALA A 79 2.71 -1.98 -8.14
C ALA A 79 2.26 -1.88 -6.68
N ASN A 80 1.25 -1.05 -6.38
CA ASN A 80 0.82 -0.81 -5.00
C ASN A 80 -0.44 -1.60 -4.59
N VAL A 81 -1.19 -2.20 -5.52
CA VAL A 81 -2.33 -3.08 -5.17
C VAL A 81 -1.91 -4.26 -4.28
N PRO A 82 -0.80 -4.99 -4.54
CA PRO A 82 -0.35 -6.05 -3.66
C PRO A 82 -0.02 -5.59 -2.23
N LEU A 83 0.42 -4.33 -2.06
CA LEU A 83 0.66 -3.78 -0.72
C LEU A 83 -0.64 -3.63 0.07
N VAL A 84 -1.72 -3.18 -0.57
CA VAL A 84 -3.04 -3.09 0.08
C VAL A 84 -3.55 -4.50 0.42
N ALA A 85 -3.35 -5.48 -0.46
CA ALA A 85 -3.71 -6.87 -0.20
C ALA A 85 -2.95 -7.46 1.01
N ALA A 86 -1.69 -7.07 1.23
CA ALA A 86 -0.95 -7.49 2.43
C ALA A 86 -1.60 -6.98 3.72
N PHE A 87 -2.14 -5.76 3.74
CA PHE A 87 -2.85 -5.21 4.91
C PHE A 87 -4.25 -5.84 5.09
N LEU A 88 -4.91 -6.22 4.01
CA LEU A 88 -6.12 -7.07 4.08
C LEU A 88 -5.78 -8.41 4.75
N GLY A 89 -4.68 -9.07 4.36
CA GLY A 89 -4.21 -10.31 4.99
C GLY A 89 -3.90 -10.16 6.48
N ILE A 90 -3.43 -8.99 6.94
CA ILE A 90 -3.27 -8.70 8.37
C ILE A 90 -4.64 -8.67 9.08
N ALA A 91 -5.64 -8.05 8.46
CA ALA A 91 -7.00 -8.00 9.00
C ALA A 91 -7.63 -9.40 9.08
N GLU A 92 -7.51 -10.20 8.02
CA GLU A 92 -7.97 -11.59 7.97
C GLU A 92 -7.34 -12.43 9.08
N ALA A 93 -6.02 -12.32 9.25
CA ALA A 93 -5.31 -13.04 10.30
C ALA A 93 -5.77 -12.62 11.71
N ALA A 94 -5.99 -11.33 11.94
CA ALA A 94 -6.47 -10.83 13.23
C ALA A 94 -7.90 -11.31 13.53
N PHE A 95 -8.79 -11.27 12.55
CA PHE A 95 -10.15 -11.79 12.66
C PHE A 95 -10.16 -13.29 12.97
N GLU A 96 -9.39 -14.09 12.23
CA GLU A 96 -9.28 -15.54 12.43
C GLU A 96 -8.78 -15.90 13.84
N ILE A 97 -7.76 -15.18 14.33
CA ILE A 97 -7.24 -15.35 15.67
C ILE A 97 -8.34 -15.08 16.71
N ALA A 98 -9.07 -13.96 16.56
CA ALA A 98 -10.14 -13.57 17.47
C ALA A 98 -11.30 -14.58 17.43
N LEU A 99 -11.77 -14.91 16.23
CA LEU A 99 -12.88 -15.87 16.02
C LEU A 99 -12.54 -17.23 16.62
N THR A 100 -11.34 -17.75 16.35
CA THR A 100 -10.88 -19.05 16.86
C THR A 100 -10.80 -19.06 18.38
N ALA A 101 -10.32 -17.99 18.99
CA ALA A 101 -10.26 -17.88 20.44
C ALA A 101 -11.65 -17.83 21.08
N GLN A 102 -12.58 -17.07 20.49
CA GLN A 102 -13.95 -16.97 21.03
C GLN A 102 -14.74 -18.28 20.82
N LYS A 103 -14.54 -19.01 19.72
CA LYS A 103 -15.13 -20.33 19.53
C LYS A 103 -14.71 -21.35 20.58
N LYS A 104 -13.52 -21.22 21.14
CA LYS A 104 -12.99 -22.08 22.21
C LYS A 104 -13.40 -21.63 23.62
N ALA A 105 -13.84 -20.39 23.77
CA ALA A 105 -14.22 -19.83 25.06
C ALA A 105 -15.65 -20.27 25.43
N GLU A 106 -15.79 -20.87 26.60
CA GLU A 106 -17.11 -21.29 27.11
C GLU A 106 -18.01 -20.05 27.33
N GLY A 107 -19.24 -20.14 26.86
CA GLY A 107 -20.24 -19.08 26.99
C GLY A 107 -20.00 -17.83 26.18
N ALA A 108 -19.07 -17.85 25.22
CA ALA A 108 -18.74 -16.68 24.39
C ALA A 108 -19.96 -16.14 23.61
N SER A 109 -20.81 -17.01 23.09
CA SER A 109 -22.05 -16.63 22.36
C SER A 109 -23.09 -15.92 23.24
N SER A 110 -23.07 -16.15 24.53
CA SER A 110 -23.98 -15.52 25.51
C SER A 110 -23.36 -14.33 26.21
N ARG A 111 -22.07 -14.07 25.99
CA ARG A 111 -21.34 -12.96 26.58
C ARG A 111 -21.67 -11.67 25.86
N PRO A 112 -22.22 -10.64 26.54
CA PRO A 112 -22.58 -9.38 25.92
C PRO A 112 -21.40 -8.77 25.15
N GLY A 113 -21.66 -8.27 23.96
CA GLY A 113 -20.67 -7.60 23.11
C GLY A 113 -19.82 -8.52 22.23
N VAL A 114 -19.57 -9.78 22.58
CA VAL A 114 -18.73 -10.68 21.75
C VAL A 114 -19.35 -10.96 20.37
N PRO A 115 -20.62 -11.40 20.25
CA PRO A 115 -21.24 -11.60 18.95
C PRO A 115 -21.31 -10.32 18.12
N HIS A 116 -21.56 -9.17 18.76
CA HIS A 116 -21.61 -7.88 18.09
C HIS A 116 -20.26 -7.49 17.49
N ALA A 117 -19.18 -7.57 18.27
CA ALA A 117 -17.84 -7.24 17.79
C ALA A 117 -17.39 -8.16 16.65
N LEU A 118 -17.68 -9.47 16.72
CA LEU A 118 -17.37 -10.39 15.63
C LEU A 118 -18.17 -10.08 14.36
N ALA A 119 -19.44 -9.69 14.48
CA ALA A 119 -20.25 -9.30 13.33
C ALA A 119 -19.75 -8.00 12.69
N GLU A 120 -19.35 -7.02 13.49
CA GLU A 120 -18.78 -5.77 13.00
C GLU A 120 -17.45 -6.00 12.27
N MET A 121 -16.56 -6.81 12.84
CA MET A 121 -15.31 -7.19 12.17
C MET A 121 -15.55 -7.92 10.85
N GLU A 122 -16.54 -8.83 10.79
CA GLU A 122 -16.94 -9.53 9.56
C GLU A 122 -17.43 -8.55 8.48
N ILE A 123 -18.27 -7.56 8.85
CA ILE A 123 -18.77 -6.53 7.93
C ILE A 123 -17.61 -5.71 7.35
N LEU A 124 -16.67 -5.29 8.19
CA LEU A 124 -15.48 -4.55 7.76
C LEU A 124 -14.61 -5.39 6.82
N LEU A 125 -14.46 -6.68 7.12
CA LEU A 125 -13.67 -7.61 6.32
C LEU A 125 -14.32 -7.84 4.95
N ALA A 126 -15.61 -8.18 4.91
CA ALA A 126 -16.37 -8.38 3.68
C ALA A 126 -16.37 -7.14 2.78
N THR A 127 -16.48 -5.94 3.37
CA THR A 127 -16.38 -4.67 2.66
C THR A 127 -14.99 -4.51 2.03
N SER A 128 -13.93 -4.82 2.77
CA SER A 128 -12.55 -4.73 2.30
C SER A 128 -12.25 -5.72 1.19
N GLN A 129 -12.72 -6.95 1.30
CA GLN A 129 -12.59 -7.98 0.26
C GLN A 129 -13.34 -7.58 -1.02
N SER A 130 -14.56 -7.04 -0.88
CA SER A 130 -15.38 -6.59 -2.01
C SER A 130 -14.71 -5.45 -2.79
N ILE A 131 -14.14 -4.46 -2.11
CA ILE A 131 -13.48 -3.35 -2.79
C ILE A 131 -12.15 -3.78 -3.42
N MET A 132 -11.44 -4.75 -2.84
CA MET A 132 -10.23 -5.32 -3.44
C MET A 132 -10.56 -6.12 -4.70
N ALA A 133 -11.62 -6.91 -4.71
CA ALA A 133 -12.09 -7.60 -5.90
C ALA A 133 -12.49 -6.60 -7.00
N ARG A 134 -13.19 -5.53 -6.65
CA ARG A 134 -13.60 -4.48 -7.59
C ARG A 134 -12.39 -3.78 -8.22
N ILE A 135 -11.37 -3.40 -7.43
CA ILE A 135 -10.19 -2.74 -8.01
C ILE A 135 -9.40 -3.69 -8.90
N GLY A 136 -9.31 -4.99 -8.58
CA GLY A 136 -8.73 -5.98 -9.44
C GLY A 136 -9.42 -6.05 -10.81
N GLN A 137 -10.75 -6.18 -10.82
CA GLN A 137 -11.56 -6.19 -12.06
C GLN A 137 -11.37 -4.90 -12.88
N LYS A 138 -11.34 -3.73 -12.22
CA LYS A 138 -11.10 -2.46 -12.92
C LYS A 138 -9.71 -2.37 -13.54
N LEU A 139 -8.71 -2.92 -12.88
CA LEU A 139 -7.34 -3.00 -13.42
C LEU A 139 -7.28 -3.91 -14.63
N ASP A 140 -7.86 -5.09 -14.55
CA ASP A 140 -7.90 -6.04 -15.66
C ASP A 140 -8.60 -5.41 -16.88
N GLN A 141 -9.77 -4.81 -16.67
CA GLN A 141 -10.50 -4.08 -17.71
C GLN A 141 -9.69 -2.93 -18.30
N PHE A 142 -9.07 -2.10 -17.46
CA PHE A 142 -8.22 -1.01 -17.94
C PHE A 142 -7.05 -1.52 -18.80
N MET A 143 -6.37 -2.58 -18.37
CA MET A 143 -5.26 -3.15 -19.12
C MET A 143 -5.71 -3.74 -20.46
N GLU A 144 -6.87 -4.37 -20.50
CA GLU A 144 -7.44 -4.91 -21.75
C GLU A 144 -7.85 -3.80 -22.72
N GLU A 145 -8.59 -2.80 -22.26
CA GLU A 145 -9.12 -1.70 -23.08
C GLU A 145 -8.03 -0.72 -23.57
N SER A 146 -6.94 -0.59 -22.83
CA SER A 146 -5.87 0.38 -23.11
C SER A 146 -4.58 -0.24 -23.68
N GLY A 147 -4.64 -1.50 -24.15
CA GLY A 147 -3.45 -2.16 -24.71
C GLY A 147 -2.27 -2.21 -23.74
N GLY A 148 -2.57 -2.56 -22.47
CA GLY A 148 -1.57 -2.57 -21.41
C GLY A 148 -1.20 -1.16 -20.88
N GLY A 149 -2.04 -0.18 -21.11
CA GLY A 149 -1.84 1.22 -20.74
C GLY A 149 -1.21 2.09 -21.85
N ALA A 150 -0.85 1.50 -23.00
CA ALA A 150 -0.21 2.23 -24.10
C ALA A 150 -1.16 3.23 -24.77
N ASP A 151 -2.43 2.87 -24.88
CA ASP A 151 -3.48 3.68 -25.53
C ASP A 151 -4.35 4.44 -24.51
N ALA A 152 -3.99 4.41 -23.23
CA ALA A 152 -4.74 5.10 -22.18
C ALA A 152 -4.64 6.62 -22.30
N THR A 153 -5.75 7.32 -22.01
CA THR A 153 -5.72 8.76 -21.83
C THR A 153 -5.22 9.15 -20.44
N TYR A 154 -4.81 10.40 -20.30
CA TYR A 154 -4.37 10.96 -19.02
C TYR A 154 -5.45 10.88 -17.95
N GLU A 155 -6.68 11.22 -18.32
CA GLU A 155 -7.86 11.14 -17.48
C GLU A 155 -8.13 9.71 -17.00
N GLN A 156 -8.06 8.73 -17.91
CA GLN A 156 -8.25 7.32 -17.57
C GLN A 156 -7.22 6.83 -16.55
N GLY A 157 -5.95 7.25 -16.70
CA GLY A 157 -4.91 6.92 -15.73
C GLY A 157 -5.18 7.50 -14.33
N HIS A 158 -5.67 8.74 -14.26
CA HIS A 158 -6.04 9.38 -13.00
C HIS A 158 -7.30 8.78 -12.37
N GLU A 159 -8.31 8.45 -13.16
CA GLU A 159 -9.51 7.75 -12.69
C GLU A 159 -9.16 6.39 -12.07
N LEU A 160 -8.28 5.63 -12.72
CA LEU A 160 -7.79 4.37 -12.19
C LEU A 160 -7.05 4.55 -10.85
N MET A 161 -6.16 5.53 -10.77
CA MET A 161 -5.43 5.87 -9.54
C MET A 161 -6.40 6.31 -8.43
N LYS A 162 -7.43 7.10 -8.73
CA LYS A 162 -8.47 7.50 -7.77
C LYS A 162 -9.21 6.28 -7.21
N ASP A 163 -9.59 5.33 -8.07
CA ASP A 163 -10.28 4.12 -7.64
C ASP A 163 -9.37 3.24 -6.75
N TYR A 164 -8.09 3.16 -7.09
CA TYR A 164 -7.09 2.51 -6.23
C TYR A 164 -6.96 3.21 -4.86
N GLN A 165 -6.91 4.55 -4.83
CA GLN A 165 -6.83 5.29 -3.56
C GLN A 165 -8.08 5.06 -2.69
N SER A 166 -9.25 4.92 -3.30
CA SER A 166 -10.49 4.57 -2.59
C SER A 166 -10.39 3.18 -1.95
N ALA A 167 -9.89 2.18 -2.68
CA ALA A 167 -9.67 0.83 -2.15
C ALA A 167 -8.62 0.83 -1.03
N LYS A 168 -7.49 1.50 -1.25
CA LYS A 168 -6.44 1.68 -0.23
C LYS A 168 -6.99 2.31 1.05
N TRP A 169 -7.82 3.35 0.93
CA TRP A 169 -8.43 4.02 2.07
C TRP A 169 -9.31 3.08 2.88
N VAL A 170 -10.26 2.41 2.24
CA VAL A 170 -11.22 1.52 2.91
C VAL A 170 -10.47 0.36 3.58
N VAL A 171 -9.65 -0.36 2.84
CA VAL A 171 -8.96 -1.56 3.37
C VAL A 171 -8.06 -1.20 4.55
N ASN A 172 -7.26 -0.15 4.46
CA ASN A 172 -6.34 0.19 5.55
C ASN A 172 -7.04 0.70 6.81
N ARG A 173 -8.18 1.40 6.66
CA ARG A 173 -8.99 1.83 7.80
C ARG A 173 -9.65 0.63 8.47
N ASN A 174 -10.35 -0.17 7.69
CA ASN A 174 -11.01 -1.36 8.20
C ASN A 174 -10.02 -2.34 8.84
N ALA A 175 -8.82 -2.52 8.25
CA ALA A 175 -7.80 -3.39 8.82
C ALA A 175 -7.33 -2.93 10.20
N ILE A 176 -7.15 -1.62 10.40
CA ILE A 176 -6.80 -1.07 11.72
C ILE A 176 -7.91 -1.33 12.73
N ASP A 177 -9.16 -1.10 12.35
CA ASP A 177 -10.31 -1.27 13.23
C ASP A 177 -10.52 -2.76 13.57
N ILE A 178 -10.38 -3.66 12.61
CA ILE A 178 -10.45 -5.12 12.84
C ILE A 178 -9.38 -5.58 13.83
N VAL A 179 -8.12 -5.17 13.63
CA VAL A 179 -7.04 -5.57 14.55
C VAL A 179 -7.27 -5.00 15.96
N SER A 180 -7.76 -3.77 16.08
CA SER A 180 -8.09 -3.15 17.36
C SER A 180 -9.19 -3.93 18.08
N GLN A 181 -10.30 -4.22 17.41
CA GLN A 181 -11.40 -5.00 17.97
C GLN A 181 -10.98 -6.42 18.33
N ALA A 182 -10.11 -7.05 17.53
CA ALA A 182 -9.54 -8.35 17.85
C ALA A 182 -8.78 -8.31 19.18
N MET A 183 -7.98 -7.26 19.42
CA MET A 183 -7.27 -7.08 20.70
C MET A 183 -8.24 -6.86 21.86
N ASP A 184 -9.30 -6.07 21.65
CA ASP A 184 -10.32 -5.81 22.70
C ASP A 184 -11.02 -7.10 23.13
N LEU A 185 -11.31 -8.00 22.21
CA LEU A 185 -11.89 -9.32 22.52
C LEU A 185 -10.97 -10.20 23.38
N PHE A 186 -9.66 -10.03 23.28
CA PHE A 186 -8.67 -10.72 24.12
C PHE A 186 -8.46 -10.03 25.49
N GLY A 187 -8.86 -8.77 25.62
CA GLY A 187 -8.58 -7.96 26.81
C GLY A 187 -7.08 -7.86 27.10
N GLY A 188 -6.67 -7.86 28.36
CA GLY A 188 -5.26 -7.76 28.74
C GLY A 188 -4.33 -8.82 28.13
N GLY A 189 -4.86 -10.00 27.78
CA GLY A 189 -4.11 -11.03 27.06
C GLY A 189 -3.71 -10.62 25.64
N GLY A 190 -4.51 -9.81 24.96
CA GLY A 190 -4.22 -9.26 23.65
C GLY A 190 -3.08 -8.24 23.64
N PHE A 191 -2.84 -7.59 24.79
CA PHE A 191 -1.78 -6.58 24.95
C PHE A 191 -0.40 -7.17 25.24
N MET A 192 -0.32 -8.46 25.57
CA MET A 192 0.97 -9.10 25.90
C MET A 192 1.82 -9.32 24.64
N ALA A 193 3.12 -9.01 24.71
CA ALA A 193 4.05 -9.09 23.60
C ALA A 193 4.12 -10.49 22.93
N ARG A 194 3.80 -11.55 23.67
CA ARG A 194 3.71 -12.92 23.15
C ARG A 194 2.46 -13.18 22.30
N ASN A 195 1.44 -12.32 22.38
CA ASN A 195 0.24 -12.46 21.58
C ASN A 195 0.52 -11.97 20.14
N PRO A 196 0.21 -12.75 19.09
CA PRO A 196 0.46 -12.36 17.71
C PRO A 196 -0.26 -11.06 17.31
N LEU A 197 -1.40 -10.73 17.93
CA LEU A 197 -2.14 -9.50 17.66
C LEU A 197 -1.31 -8.24 17.94
N THR A 198 -0.37 -8.26 18.90
CA THR A 198 0.49 -7.09 19.18
C THR A 198 1.41 -6.76 18.02
N ARG A 199 1.90 -7.78 17.29
CA ARG A 199 2.67 -7.56 16.06
C ARG A 199 1.75 -7.05 14.94
N LEU A 200 0.62 -7.70 14.70
CA LEU A 200 -0.36 -7.29 13.69
C LEU A 200 -0.82 -5.86 13.92
N TYR A 201 -1.04 -5.45 15.18
CA TYR A 201 -1.44 -4.08 15.54
C TYR A 201 -0.38 -3.03 15.16
N ARG A 202 0.89 -3.34 15.35
CA ARG A 202 1.98 -2.44 14.93
C ARG A 202 2.12 -2.41 13.41
N ASP A 203 2.06 -3.57 12.77
CA ASP A 203 2.29 -3.71 11.34
C ASP A 203 1.16 -3.06 10.52
N VAL A 204 -0.11 -3.22 10.94
CA VAL A 204 -1.26 -2.66 10.23
C VAL A 204 -1.24 -1.14 10.15
N ARG A 205 -0.57 -0.47 11.10
CA ARG A 205 -0.46 0.99 11.12
C ARG A 205 0.33 1.57 9.96
N ALA A 206 1.17 0.78 9.30
CA ALA A 206 1.93 1.20 8.14
C ALA A 206 1.06 1.39 6.88
N GLY A 207 -0.06 0.67 6.76
CA GLY A 207 -0.90 0.64 5.55
C GLY A 207 -1.31 2.02 5.02
N PRO A 208 -1.85 2.92 5.84
CA PRO A 208 -2.24 4.26 5.38
C PRO A 208 -1.08 5.07 4.77
N PHE A 209 0.16 4.83 5.21
CA PHE A 209 1.35 5.58 4.76
C PHE A 209 2.01 4.99 3.51
N MET A 210 1.52 3.85 3.01
CA MET A 210 2.03 3.27 1.75
C MET A 210 1.76 4.18 0.57
N GLN A 211 2.68 4.14 -0.40
CA GLN A 211 2.61 4.96 -1.62
C GLN A 211 1.32 4.73 -2.42
N PRO A 212 0.97 5.67 -3.34
CA PRO A 212 1.71 6.89 -3.68
C PRO A 212 1.38 8.11 -2.80
N TYR A 213 0.27 8.11 -2.06
CA TYR A 213 -0.18 9.26 -1.30
C TYR A 213 -0.33 8.96 0.19
N SER A 214 -0.01 9.95 1.03
CA SER A 214 -0.39 9.94 2.44
C SER A 214 -1.92 9.99 2.59
N PRO A 215 -2.48 9.67 3.77
CA PRO A 215 -3.93 9.73 3.97
C PRO A 215 -4.56 11.11 3.74
N ILE A 216 -3.80 12.20 3.92
CA ILE A 216 -4.29 13.56 3.68
C ILE A 216 -4.28 13.84 2.19
N ASP A 217 -3.13 13.63 1.55
CA ASP A 217 -2.93 13.91 0.13
C ASP A 217 -3.83 13.06 -0.77
N ALA A 218 -4.08 11.80 -0.38
CA ALA A 218 -4.97 10.90 -1.12
C ALA A 218 -6.40 11.45 -1.26
N ARG A 219 -6.94 12.05 -0.20
CA ARG A 219 -8.29 12.62 -0.23
C ARG A 219 -8.37 13.89 -1.06
N ASP A 220 -7.37 14.75 -0.94
CA ASP A 220 -7.26 15.96 -1.77
C ASP A 220 -7.16 15.57 -3.25
N TYR A 221 -6.28 14.62 -3.57
CA TYR A 221 -6.13 14.08 -4.91
C TYR A 221 -7.44 13.52 -5.48
N MET A 222 -8.11 12.64 -4.72
CA MET A 222 -9.38 12.06 -5.16
C MET A 222 -10.45 13.12 -5.40
N GLY A 223 -10.53 14.14 -4.52
CA GLY A 223 -11.47 15.25 -4.66
C GLY A 223 -11.20 16.07 -5.91
N ARG A 224 -9.95 16.36 -6.24
CA ARG A 224 -9.58 17.06 -7.47
C ARG A 224 -9.92 16.26 -8.72
N VAL A 225 -9.61 14.97 -8.76
CA VAL A 225 -9.96 14.10 -9.89
C VAL A 225 -11.47 14.07 -10.12
N LEU A 226 -12.29 13.97 -9.05
CA LEU A 226 -13.75 14.03 -9.15
C LEU A 226 -14.27 15.34 -9.71
N LEU A 227 -13.56 16.45 -9.52
CA LEU A 227 -13.89 17.77 -10.07
C LEU A 227 -13.30 17.99 -11.47
N GLY A 228 -12.63 17.01 -12.06
CA GLY A 228 -11.94 17.16 -13.34
C GLY A 228 -10.67 18.03 -13.26
N ALA A 229 -10.20 18.34 -12.05
CA ALA A 229 -8.97 19.09 -11.81
C ALA A 229 -7.80 18.11 -11.62
N TYR A 230 -7.36 17.53 -12.72
CA TYR A 230 -6.22 16.61 -12.69
C TYR A 230 -4.93 17.33 -12.33
N PRO A 231 -3.99 16.69 -11.58
CA PRO A 231 -2.65 17.22 -11.40
C PRO A 231 -2.01 17.47 -12.77
N GLU A 232 -1.35 18.61 -12.93
CA GLU A 232 -0.69 18.93 -14.18
C GLU A 232 0.34 17.85 -14.57
N ALA A 233 0.36 17.56 -15.88
CA ALA A 233 1.32 16.65 -16.46
C ALA A 233 2.74 17.19 -16.33
#